data_2f0f413a31a28b4b1e11c5c8a82c37c7
#
_entry.id   2f0f413a31a28b4b1e11c5c8a82c37c7
#
_cell.length_a   1.000
_cell.length_b   1.000
_cell.length_c   1.000
_cell.angle_alpha   90.00
_cell.angle_beta   90.00
_cell.angle_gamma   90.00
#
_symmetry.space_group_name_H-M   'P 1'
#
loop_
_entity.id
_entity.type
_entity.pdbx_description
1 polymer ?
#
loop_
_entity_poly.entity_id
_entity_poly.type
_entity_poly.pdbx_seq_one_letter_code
_entity_poly.pdbx_strand_id
1 'polypeptide(L)'
;MSIIGKDIFTERTMKIRKVWFEDDHLYGEGDDGKTYRQSLLWYPHLREATEEERNHYTISTIGIHWQNLNEDVSFESFSYDDAEPSAVQRFFLTHKEINAAEFARSMGMNPTLLRNYINGFKKPSKAREKQILDHIHKLGAEMLAA
;
A
#
# COMPACT_ATOMS: atom_id res chain seq x y z
N MET A 1 21.43 29.62 -5.79
CA MET A 1 21.19 29.03 -5.77
C MET A 1 20.91 28.35 -6.04
N SER A 2 20.62 28.18 -6.09
CA SER A 2 20.33 27.50 -6.28
C SER A 2 19.83 26.88 -6.24
N ILE A 3 20.14 27.29 -6.34
CA ILE A 3 19.25 26.65 -5.66
C ILE A 3 18.44 25.63 -6.18
N ILE A 4 17.99 25.74 -7.24
CA ILE A 4 17.12 24.81 -7.82
C ILE A 4 17.73 23.48 -8.06
N GLY A 5 18.78 23.44 -8.78
CA GLY A 5 19.50 22.23 -9.02
C GLY A 5 20.00 21.62 -7.73
N LYS A 6 20.35 22.49 -6.83
CA LYS A 6 20.84 22.05 -5.55
C LYS A 6 19.79 21.26 -4.78
N ASP A 7 18.55 21.72 -4.79
CA ASP A 7 17.50 21.04 -4.07
C ASP A 7 17.24 19.67 -4.66
N ILE A 8 17.28 19.56 -5.96
CA ILE A 8 17.11 18.28 -6.62
C ILE A 8 18.20 17.31 -6.20
N PHE A 9 19.43 17.78 -6.13
CA PHE A 9 20.55 16.92 -5.77
C PHE A 9 20.49 16.48 -4.32
N THR A 10 20.05 17.36 -3.43
CA THR A 10 20.01 17.02 -2.02
C THR A 10 18.85 16.11 -1.68
N GLU A 11 17.84 16.09 -2.52
CA GLU A 11 16.67 15.26 -2.27
C GLU A 11 16.74 13.94 -3.01
N ARG A 12 17.91 13.36 -3.03
CA ARG A 12 18.03 12.10 -3.68
C ARG A 12 17.22 11.03 -2.94
N THR A 13 16.62 10.12 -3.70
CA THR A 13 15.83 9.04 -3.16
C THR A 13 16.69 8.10 -2.32
N MET A 14 16.22 7.76 -1.14
CA MET A 14 16.83 6.76 -0.30
C MET A 14 16.82 5.41 -1.02
N LYS A 15 17.90 4.67 -0.94
CA LYS A 15 18.00 3.35 -1.57
C LYS A 15 17.91 2.26 -0.54
N ILE A 16 17.24 1.18 -0.89
CA ILE A 16 17.16 -0.01 -0.04
C ILE A 16 18.25 -0.97 -0.46
N ARG A 17 19.07 -1.39 0.49
CA ARG A 17 20.20 -2.29 0.23
C ARG A 17 19.85 -3.74 0.47
N LYS A 18 18.84 -4.01 1.32
CA LYS A 18 18.53 -5.34 1.77
C LYS A 18 17.07 -5.39 2.14
N VAL A 19 16.38 -6.48 1.79
CA VAL A 19 14.99 -6.69 2.17
C VAL A 19 14.82 -8.02 2.86
N TRP A 20 13.80 -8.10 3.70
CA TRP A 20 13.38 -9.35 4.33
C TRP A 20 11.88 -9.27 4.61
N PHE A 21 11.28 -10.39 4.97
CA PHE A 21 9.84 -10.50 5.17
C PHE A 21 9.57 -10.98 6.59
N GLU A 22 8.61 -10.35 7.25
CA GLU A 22 8.25 -10.71 8.61
C GLU A 22 6.86 -10.14 8.93
N ASP A 23 6.01 -10.92 9.58
CA ASP A 23 4.69 -10.43 10.06
C ASP A 23 3.86 -9.75 8.98
N ASP A 24 3.79 -10.37 7.80
CA ASP A 24 3.01 -9.86 6.66
C ASP A 24 3.49 -8.48 6.19
N HIS A 25 4.76 -8.20 6.37
CA HIS A 25 5.41 -6.96 5.95
C HIS A 25 6.65 -7.24 5.14
N LEU A 26 6.94 -6.30 4.25
CA LEU A 26 8.21 -6.23 3.55
C LEU A 26 9.07 -5.19 4.26
N TYR A 27 10.19 -5.62 4.81
CA TYR A 27 11.15 -4.75 5.47
C TYR A 27 12.28 -4.42 4.54
N GLY A 28 12.86 -3.24 4.70
CA GLY A 28 14.02 -2.83 3.94
C GLY A 28 14.97 -2.03 4.79
N GLU A 29 16.26 -2.26 4.57
CA GLU A 29 17.30 -1.47 5.19
C GLU A 29 17.74 -0.40 4.20
N GLY A 30 17.59 0.87 4.57
CA GLY A 30 17.97 1.98 3.73
C GLY A 30 19.46 2.27 3.80
N ASP A 31 19.97 2.94 2.78
CA ASP A 31 21.37 3.39 2.79
C ASP A 31 21.61 4.52 3.79
N ASP A 32 20.54 5.02 4.40
CA ASP A 32 20.60 5.98 5.52
C ASP A 32 20.71 5.28 6.87
N GLY A 33 20.79 3.96 6.89
CA GLY A 33 20.91 3.18 8.12
C GLY A 33 19.61 2.92 8.83
N LYS A 34 18.49 3.38 8.29
CA LYS A 34 17.19 3.19 8.90
C LYS A 34 16.49 1.95 8.34
N THR A 35 15.59 1.39 9.16
CA THR A 35 14.75 0.27 8.74
C THR A 35 13.39 0.81 8.38
N TYR A 36 12.90 0.39 7.23
CA TYR A 36 11.59 0.76 6.70
C TYR A 36 10.75 -0.49 6.53
N ARG A 37 9.44 -0.32 6.52
CA ARG A 37 8.56 -1.44 6.23
C ARG A 37 7.30 -0.96 5.53
N GLN A 38 6.68 -1.88 4.81
CA GLN A 38 5.38 -1.63 4.23
C GLN A 38 4.59 -2.93 4.22
N SER A 39 3.28 -2.80 4.20
CA SER A 39 2.37 -3.93 4.28
C SER A 39 2.39 -4.75 2.99
N LEU A 40 2.39 -6.08 3.12
CA LEU A 40 2.27 -6.97 1.99
C LEU A 40 0.85 -6.97 1.41
N LEU A 41 -0.11 -6.32 2.06
CA LEU A 41 -1.44 -6.16 1.48
C LEU A 41 -1.39 -5.40 0.16
N TRP A 42 -0.37 -4.55 -0.03
CA TRP A 42 -0.17 -3.84 -1.29
C TRP A 42 0.41 -4.72 -2.40
N TYR A 43 0.95 -5.88 -2.05
CA TYR A 43 1.68 -6.73 -2.99
C TYR A 43 1.21 -8.18 -2.88
N PRO A 44 0.03 -8.48 -3.43
CA PRO A 44 -0.55 -9.84 -3.30
C PRO A 44 0.38 -10.95 -3.80
N HIS A 45 1.11 -10.71 -4.89
CA HIS A 45 2.02 -11.73 -5.44
C HIS A 45 3.14 -12.04 -4.45
N LEU A 46 3.65 -11.03 -3.74
CA LEU A 46 4.66 -11.25 -2.72
C LEU A 46 4.08 -11.90 -1.48
N ARG A 47 2.86 -11.51 -1.12
CA ARG A 47 2.20 -12.03 0.07
C ARG A 47 1.96 -13.53 -0.03
N GLU A 48 1.59 -14.00 -1.22
CA GLU A 48 1.28 -15.40 -1.48
C GLU A 48 2.49 -16.22 -1.91
N ALA A 49 3.63 -15.59 -2.07
CA ALA A 49 4.84 -16.25 -2.57
C ALA A 49 5.47 -17.15 -1.50
N THR A 50 6.19 -18.15 -1.97
CA THR A 50 7.00 -19.00 -1.09
C THR A 50 8.24 -18.24 -0.63
N GLU A 51 8.90 -18.75 0.40
CA GLU A 51 10.15 -18.16 0.88
C GLU A 51 11.20 -18.15 -0.23
N GLU A 52 11.29 -19.23 -1.00
CA GLU A 52 12.24 -19.31 -2.10
C GLU A 52 11.95 -18.22 -3.14
N GLU A 53 10.69 -18.06 -3.53
CA GLU A 53 10.30 -17.03 -4.48
C GLU A 53 10.61 -15.64 -3.96
N ARG A 54 10.38 -15.39 -2.68
CA ARG A 54 10.64 -14.09 -2.06
C ARG A 54 12.12 -13.74 -2.05
N ASN A 55 12.98 -14.75 -2.02
CA ASN A 55 14.42 -14.55 -2.00
C ASN A 55 15.02 -14.34 -3.39
N HIS A 56 14.22 -14.51 -4.42
CA HIS A 56 14.69 -14.44 -5.81
C HIS A 56 14.37 -13.07 -6.40
N TYR A 57 15.17 -12.08 -6.04
CA TYR A 57 14.96 -10.72 -6.49
C TYR A 57 16.26 -10.07 -6.94
N THR A 58 16.14 -8.96 -7.67
CA THR A 58 17.26 -8.11 -8.04
C THR A 58 16.99 -6.69 -7.55
N ILE A 59 18.06 -5.92 -7.35
CA ILE A 59 17.95 -4.52 -6.94
C ILE A 59 18.52 -3.66 -8.05
N SER A 60 17.75 -2.68 -8.50
CA SER A 60 18.20 -1.70 -9.50
C SER A 60 18.45 -0.36 -8.84
N THR A 61 18.61 0.68 -9.65
CA THR A 61 18.79 2.04 -9.13
C THR A 61 17.49 2.67 -8.61
N ILE A 62 16.34 2.06 -8.92
CA ILE A 62 15.06 2.64 -8.55
C ILE A 62 14.22 1.74 -7.65
N GLY A 63 14.54 0.48 -7.51
CA GLY A 63 13.71 -0.41 -6.71
C GLY A 63 14.16 -1.84 -6.70
N ILE A 64 13.29 -2.69 -6.17
CA ILE A 64 13.50 -4.11 -6.03
C ILE A 64 12.56 -4.83 -6.99
N HIS A 65 13.05 -5.87 -7.66
CA HIS A 65 12.32 -6.54 -8.72
C HIS A 65 12.27 -8.04 -8.50
N TRP A 66 11.06 -8.58 -8.45
CA TRP A 66 10.81 -10.01 -8.41
C TRP A 66 10.26 -10.41 -9.77
N GLN A 67 11.15 -10.71 -10.71
CA GLN A 67 10.76 -10.99 -12.10
C GLN A 67 9.78 -12.15 -12.21
N ASN A 68 10.03 -13.22 -11.47
CA ASN A 68 9.20 -14.41 -11.54
C ASN A 68 7.79 -14.19 -10.96
N LEU A 69 7.62 -13.15 -10.17
CA LEU A 69 6.33 -12.80 -9.57
C LEU A 69 5.69 -11.61 -10.27
N ASN A 70 6.39 -11.04 -11.25
CA ASN A 70 5.96 -9.83 -11.94
C ASN A 70 5.62 -8.71 -10.94
N GLU A 71 6.53 -8.49 -9.98
CA GLU A 71 6.32 -7.49 -8.93
C GLU A 71 7.54 -6.58 -8.84
N ASP A 72 7.27 -5.27 -8.82
CA ASP A 72 8.30 -4.24 -8.68
C ASP A 72 7.93 -3.35 -7.51
N VAL A 73 8.90 -3.08 -6.64
CA VAL A 73 8.70 -2.23 -5.47
C VAL A 73 9.71 -1.11 -5.52
N SER A 74 9.25 0.12 -5.69
CA SER A 74 10.15 1.27 -5.75
C SER A 74 10.74 1.56 -4.38
N PHE A 75 11.95 2.11 -4.35
CA PHE A 75 12.54 2.55 -3.09
C PHE A 75 11.67 3.62 -2.44
N GLU A 76 11.10 4.49 -3.25
CA GLU A 76 10.30 5.60 -2.76
C GLU A 76 9.08 5.12 -1.98
N SER A 77 8.49 3.99 -2.37
CA SER A 77 7.29 3.48 -1.72
C SER A 77 7.48 3.17 -0.23
N PHE A 78 8.70 2.92 0.19
CA PHE A 78 8.99 2.67 1.61
C PHE A 78 8.80 3.90 2.49
N SER A 79 8.75 5.09 1.89
CA SER A 79 8.58 6.34 2.62
C SER A 79 7.19 6.94 2.47
N TYR A 80 6.26 6.24 1.82
CA TYR A 80 4.90 6.73 1.65
C TYR A 80 4.12 6.71 2.98
N ASP A 81 3.21 7.66 3.15
CA ASP A 81 2.36 7.74 4.32
C ASP A 81 1.52 6.48 4.51
N ASP A 82 1.08 5.89 3.40
CA ASP A 82 0.22 4.72 3.42
C ASP A 82 0.98 3.41 3.20
N ALA A 83 2.26 3.40 3.48
CA ALA A 83 3.01 2.14 3.53
C ALA A 83 2.28 1.13 4.42
N GLU A 84 1.65 1.63 5.49
CA GLU A 84 0.66 0.86 6.26
C GLU A 84 -0.72 1.34 5.82
N PRO A 85 -1.58 0.44 5.31
CA PRO A 85 -2.91 0.86 4.87
C PRO A 85 -3.76 1.41 6.00
N SER A 86 -4.62 2.36 5.68
CA SER A 86 -5.63 2.86 6.60
C SER A 86 -6.66 1.75 6.88
N ALA A 87 -7.56 1.99 7.83
CA ALA A 87 -8.61 1.03 8.15
C ALA A 87 -9.50 0.76 6.92
N VAL A 88 -9.84 1.81 6.17
CA VAL A 88 -10.64 1.66 4.95
C VAL A 88 -9.89 0.83 3.91
N GLN A 89 -8.63 1.19 3.65
CA GLN A 89 -7.82 0.48 2.69
C GLN A 89 -7.65 -0.99 3.08
N ARG A 90 -7.35 -1.23 4.36
CA ARG A 90 -7.17 -2.59 4.88
C ARG A 90 -8.42 -3.43 4.67
N PHE A 91 -9.58 -2.87 4.93
CA PHE A 91 -10.83 -3.59 4.76
C PHE A 91 -10.98 -4.08 3.31
N PHE A 92 -10.85 -3.17 2.34
CA PHE A 92 -11.07 -3.54 0.94
C PHE A 92 -9.92 -4.38 0.36
N LEU A 93 -8.70 -4.18 0.83
CA LEU A 93 -7.58 -5.00 0.39
C LEU A 93 -7.67 -6.43 0.94
N THR A 94 -8.28 -6.60 2.10
CA THR A 94 -8.43 -7.91 2.74
C THR A 94 -9.68 -8.63 2.24
N HIS A 95 -10.76 -7.89 1.95
CA HIS A 95 -12.04 -8.47 1.59
C HIS A 95 -12.35 -8.27 0.11
N LYS A 96 -11.62 -8.97 -0.74
CA LYS A 96 -11.81 -8.91 -2.20
C LYS A 96 -13.16 -9.45 -2.65
N GLU A 97 -13.83 -10.21 -1.79
CA GLU A 97 -15.17 -10.69 -2.05
C GLU A 97 -16.22 -9.57 -2.03
N ILE A 98 -15.88 -8.42 -1.47
CA ILE A 98 -16.77 -7.26 -1.45
C ILE A 98 -16.60 -6.48 -2.75
N ASN A 99 -17.72 -6.25 -3.46
CA ASN A 99 -17.69 -5.43 -4.66
C ASN A 99 -17.62 -3.96 -4.25
N ALA A 100 -16.44 -3.37 -4.38
CA ALA A 100 -16.20 -1.99 -3.93
C ALA A 100 -17.07 -0.98 -4.68
N ALA A 101 -17.31 -1.20 -5.98
CA ALA A 101 -18.13 -0.29 -6.77
C ALA A 101 -19.57 -0.26 -6.26
N GLU A 102 -20.14 -1.45 -6.00
CA GLU A 102 -21.50 -1.54 -5.48
C GLU A 102 -21.58 -1.02 -4.05
N PHE A 103 -20.54 -1.26 -3.25
CA PHE A 103 -20.45 -0.71 -1.91
C PHE A 103 -20.55 0.83 -1.96
N ALA A 104 -19.76 1.43 -2.86
CA ALA A 104 -19.76 2.89 -3.02
C ALA A 104 -21.15 3.39 -3.40
N ARG A 105 -21.80 2.73 -4.36
CA ARG A 105 -23.14 3.14 -4.80
C ARG A 105 -24.17 3.04 -3.69
N SER A 106 -24.06 2.01 -2.85
CA SER A 106 -24.99 1.80 -1.76
C SER A 106 -24.94 2.93 -0.73
N MET A 107 -23.84 3.64 -0.64
CA MET A 107 -23.71 4.80 0.26
C MET A 107 -23.75 6.14 -0.48
N GLY A 108 -24.14 6.12 -1.77
CA GLY A 108 -24.25 7.35 -2.55
C GLY A 108 -22.92 7.95 -2.95
N MET A 109 -21.88 7.16 -3.00
CA MET A 109 -20.54 7.63 -3.37
C MET A 109 -20.18 7.19 -4.77
N ASN A 110 -19.45 8.02 -5.49
CA ASN A 110 -18.92 7.67 -6.80
C ASN A 110 -17.94 6.50 -6.67
N PRO A 111 -18.13 5.41 -7.44
CA PRO A 111 -17.24 4.24 -7.35
C PRO A 111 -15.77 4.55 -7.64
N THR A 112 -15.51 5.45 -8.58
CA THR A 112 -14.13 5.84 -8.92
C THR A 112 -13.47 6.54 -7.73
N LEU A 113 -14.23 7.36 -7.00
CA LEU A 113 -13.70 8.04 -5.82
C LEU A 113 -13.29 7.03 -4.75
N LEU A 114 -14.14 6.04 -4.48
CA LEU A 114 -13.78 5.00 -3.51
C LEU A 114 -12.55 4.24 -3.96
N ARG A 115 -12.47 3.90 -5.25
CA ARG A 115 -11.29 3.21 -5.79
C ARG A 115 -10.03 4.02 -5.55
N ASN A 116 -10.10 5.33 -5.77
CA ASN A 116 -8.93 6.20 -5.56
C ASN A 116 -8.52 6.25 -4.09
N TYR A 117 -9.47 6.17 -3.17
CA TYR A 117 -9.16 6.08 -1.74
C TYR A 117 -8.47 4.75 -1.43
N ILE A 118 -8.99 3.66 -1.98
CA ILE A 118 -8.41 2.33 -1.72
C ILE A 118 -6.99 2.23 -2.27
N ASN A 119 -6.75 2.79 -3.45
CA ASN A 119 -5.44 2.72 -4.11
C ASN A 119 -4.45 3.77 -3.60
N GLY A 120 -4.89 4.69 -2.77
CA GLY A 120 -4.00 5.73 -2.25
C GLY A 120 -3.79 6.90 -3.18
N PHE A 121 -4.49 6.96 -4.32
CA PHE A 121 -4.39 8.10 -5.24
C PHE A 121 -5.03 9.35 -4.66
N LYS A 122 -5.95 9.18 -3.72
CA LYS A 122 -6.61 10.29 -3.06
C LYS A 122 -6.85 9.93 -1.61
N LYS A 123 -6.73 10.92 -0.73
CA LYS A 123 -6.92 10.72 0.70
C LYS A 123 -8.28 11.27 1.10
N PRO A 124 -9.14 10.49 1.75
CA PRO A 124 -10.44 11.01 2.20
C PRO A 124 -10.25 11.97 3.37
N SER A 125 -11.19 12.91 3.52
CA SER A 125 -11.27 13.71 4.72
C SER A 125 -11.65 12.80 5.90
N LYS A 126 -11.42 13.27 7.12
CA LYS A 126 -11.80 12.49 8.30
C LYS A 126 -13.30 12.21 8.33
N ALA A 127 -14.11 13.17 7.91
CA ALA A 127 -15.55 12.98 7.86
C ALA A 127 -15.93 11.91 6.84
N ARG A 128 -15.30 11.93 5.68
CA ARG A 128 -15.57 10.93 4.63
C ARG A 128 -15.11 9.56 5.07
N GLU A 129 -13.95 9.48 5.68
CA GLU A 129 -13.44 8.21 6.20
C GLU A 129 -14.42 7.62 7.21
N LYS A 130 -14.92 8.45 8.11
CA LYS A 130 -15.93 8.00 9.09
C LYS A 130 -17.18 7.47 8.42
N GLN A 131 -17.66 8.16 7.39
CA GLN A 131 -18.84 7.69 6.65
C GLN A 131 -18.61 6.30 6.05
N ILE A 132 -17.45 6.07 5.48
CA ILE A 132 -17.13 4.78 4.90
C ILE A 132 -17.05 3.70 5.98
N LEU A 133 -16.37 3.99 7.08
CA LEU A 133 -16.26 3.03 8.19
C LEU A 133 -17.61 2.72 8.81
N ASP A 134 -18.47 3.72 8.97
CA ASP A 134 -19.81 3.52 9.49
C ASP A 134 -20.63 2.60 8.57
N HIS A 135 -20.45 2.76 7.26
CA HIS A 135 -21.15 1.91 6.30
C HIS A 135 -20.62 0.47 6.32
N ILE A 136 -19.30 0.31 6.51
CA ILE A 136 -18.70 -1.01 6.70
C ILE A 136 -19.31 -1.69 7.93
N HIS A 137 -19.43 -0.95 9.04
CA HIS A 137 -19.99 -1.50 10.27
C HIS A 137 -21.46 -1.86 10.11
N LYS A 138 -22.20 -1.06 9.36
CA LYS A 138 -23.60 -1.35 9.06
C LYS A 138 -23.71 -2.65 8.27
N LEU A 139 -22.89 -2.80 7.24
CA LEU A 139 -22.85 -4.03 6.46
C LEU A 139 -22.53 -5.24 7.35
N GLY A 140 -21.52 -5.09 8.22
CA GLY A 140 -21.16 -6.15 9.15
C GLY A 140 -22.30 -6.55 10.06
N ALA A 141 -23.06 -5.58 10.56
CA ALA A 141 -24.21 -5.86 11.41
C ALA A 141 -25.29 -6.61 10.63
N GLU A 142 -25.52 -6.24 9.37
CA GLU A 142 -26.47 -6.92 8.52
C GLU A 142 -26.06 -8.37 8.24
N MET A 143 -24.76 -8.57 7.98
CA MET A 143 -24.22 -9.91 7.75
C MET A 143 -24.36 -10.77 9.00
N LEU A 144 -24.13 -10.19 10.16
CA LEU A 144 -24.25 -10.92 11.42
C LEU A 144 -25.68 -11.31 11.73
N ALA A 145 -26.65 -10.51 11.29
CA ALA A 145 -28.07 -10.75 11.52
C ALA A 145 -28.68 -11.73 10.51
N ALA A 146 -27.97 -12.03 9.46
CA ALA A 146 -28.49 -12.90 8.39
C ALA A 146 -28.67 -14.36 8.84
#